data_80c0182de84833e6f9d4d8df7c6cd8b8
#
_entry.id   80c0182de84833e6f9d4d8df7c6cd8b8
#
_cell.length_a   1.000
_cell.length_b   1.000
_cell.length_c   1.000
_cell.angle_alpha   90.00
_cell.angle_beta   90.00
_cell.angle_gamma   90.00
#
_symmetry.space_group_name_H-M   'P 1'
#
loop_
_entity.id
_entity.type
_entity.pdbx_description
1 polymer ?
#
loop_
_entity_poly.entity_id
_entity_poly.type
_entity_poly.pdbx_seq_one_letter_code
_entity_poly.pdbx_strand_id
1 'polypeptide(L)'
;MNEIWHPCAGFETHYEVSNLGNVRSIERYANNGHNNGLRKLPSKVLKPALGKSGYLLVTFSVDNTQSSQNVHRLVARAFISNESNKPQVNHKDGNKQNNCLDNLEWVTASENMKHAYGQLNVNHYKRKTALIQSLTDRLTALEGAVK
;
A
#
# COMPACT_ATOMS: atom_id res chain seq x y z
N MET A 1 -14.59 8.35 5.11
CA MET A 1 -15.06 7.03 4.65
C MET A 1 -15.14 6.09 5.84
N ASN A 2 -16.17 5.26 5.90
CA ASN A 2 -16.21 4.17 6.88
C ASN A 2 -15.26 3.06 6.47
N GLU A 3 -14.57 2.45 7.44
CA GLU A 3 -13.69 1.33 7.19
C GLU A 3 -14.49 0.05 6.98
N ILE A 4 -14.28 -0.60 5.85
CA ILE A 4 -14.96 -1.84 5.44
C ILE A 4 -13.91 -2.94 5.36
N TRP A 5 -14.22 -4.12 5.91
CA TRP A 5 -13.30 -5.26 5.97
C TRP A 5 -13.81 -6.41 5.09
N HIS A 6 -12.91 -6.97 4.29
CA HIS A 6 -13.15 -8.15 3.46
C HIS A 6 -12.10 -9.23 3.74
N PRO A 7 -12.47 -10.52 3.61
CA PRO A 7 -11.52 -11.61 3.74
C PRO A 7 -10.36 -11.49 2.75
N CYS A 8 -9.16 -11.86 3.19
CA CYS A 8 -8.00 -11.92 2.31
C CYS A 8 -8.07 -13.19 1.44
N ALA A 9 -8.05 -13.06 0.12
CA ALA A 9 -8.09 -14.16 -0.83
C ALA A 9 -6.98 -15.19 -0.57
N GLY A 10 -7.36 -16.45 -0.38
CA GLY A 10 -6.48 -17.56 0.01
C GLY A 10 -6.17 -17.64 1.51
N PHE A 11 -6.75 -16.76 2.33
CA PHE A 11 -6.57 -16.70 3.78
C PHE A 11 -7.87 -16.30 4.51
N GLU A 12 -9.01 -16.62 3.93
CA GLU A 12 -10.35 -16.10 4.30
C GLU A 12 -10.72 -16.40 5.75
N THR A 13 -10.24 -17.49 6.31
CA THR A 13 -10.52 -17.91 7.70
C THR A 13 -9.54 -17.34 8.74
N HIS A 14 -8.49 -16.62 8.28
CA HIS A 14 -7.42 -16.17 9.15
C HIS A 14 -7.21 -14.66 9.13
N TYR A 15 -7.44 -14.01 7.99
CA TYR A 15 -7.09 -12.59 7.80
C TYR A 15 -8.12 -11.83 6.98
N GLU A 16 -8.30 -10.58 7.34
CA GLU A 16 -9.10 -9.59 6.61
C GLU A 16 -8.25 -8.36 6.26
N VAL A 17 -8.63 -7.70 5.18
CA VAL A 17 -8.06 -6.44 4.73
C VAL A 17 -9.15 -5.39 4.61
N SER A 18 -8.84 -4.13 4.93
CA SER A 18 -9.79 -3.03 4.81
C SER A 18 -9.58 -2.21 3.54
N ASN A 19 -10.62 -1.47 3.15
CA ASN A 19 -10.58 -0.47 2.07
C ASN A 19 -9.60 0.69 2.35
N LEU A 20 -9.13 0.83 3.58
CA LEU A 20 -8.12 1.82 3.99
C LEU A 20 -6.68 1.26 3.98
N GLY A 21 -6.50 -0.03 3.63
CA GLY A 21 -5.19 -0.67 3.60
C GLY A 21 -4.72 -1.23 4.94
N ASN A 22 -5.60 -1.32 5.93
CA ASN A 22 -5.31 -2.03 7.17
C ASN A 22 -5.52 -3.53 7.00
N VAL A 23 -4.76 -4.35 7.72
CA VAL A 23 -4.87 -5.81 7.71
C VAL A 23 -4.99 -6.31 9.13
N ARG A 24 -5.91 -7.25 9.39
CA ARG A 24 -6.08 -7.85 10.71
C ARG A 24 -6.21 -9.36 10.65
N SER A 25 -5.81 -10.03 11.73
CA SER A 25 -6.19 -11.43 11.94
C SER A 25 -7.63 -11.51 12.42
N ILE A 26 -8.35 -12.57 12.03
CA ILE A 26 -9.69 -12.85 12.51
C ILE A 26 -9.59 -13.55 13.86
N GLU A 27 -10.54 -13.29 14.73
CA GLU A 27 -10.71 -14.05 15.97
C GLU A 27 -10.95 -15.52 15.64
N ARG A 28 -10.20 -16.42 16.25
CA ARG A 28 -10.30 -17.86 16.03
C ARG A 28 -9.83 -18.64 17.25
N TYR A 29 -10.15 -19.93 17.26
CA TYR A 29 -9.63 -20.87 18.23
C TYR A 29 -8.47 -21.67 17.61
N ALA A 30 -7.38 -21.82 18.34
CA ALA A 30 -6.24 -22.64 17.93
C ALA A 30 -5.91 -23.64 19.03
N ASN A 31 -5.34 -24.79 18.64
CA ASN A 31 -4.89 -25.80 19.59
C ASN A 31 -3.75 -25.19 20.45
N ASN A 32 -3.84 -25.33 21.77
CA ASN A 32 -2.82 -24.84 22.69
C ASN A 32 -1.62 -25.80 22.85
N GLY A 33 -1.58 -26.91 22.11
CA GLY A 33 -0.51 -27.91 22.20
C GLY A 33 -0.55 -28.81 23.45
N HIS A 34 -1.47 -28.58 24.38
CA HIS A 34 -1.62 -29.35 25.60
C HIS A 34 -3.04 -29.88 25.75
N ASN A 35 -3.19 -31.19 25.93
CA ASN A 35 -4.46 -31.89 26.26
C ASN A 35 -5.66 -31.55 25.33
N ASN A 36 -5.44 -31.36 24.04
CA ASN A 36 -6.47 -30.96 23.05
C ASN A 36 -7.25 -29.67 23.44
N GLY A 37 -6.67 -28.85 24.30
CA GLY A 37 -7.29 -27.58 24.70
C GLY A 37 -7.28 -26.57 23.56
N LEU A 38 -8.36 -25.82 23.43
CA LEU A 38 -8.45 -24.70 22.47
C LEU A 38 -8.13 -23.39 23.17
N ARG A 39 -7.25 -22.58 22.57
CA ARG A 39 -6.97 -21.20 22.97
C ARG A 39 -7.63 -20.24 22.02
N LYS A 40 -8.39 -19.29 22.56
CA LYS A 40 -8.94 -18.18 21.81
C LYS A 40 -7.82 -17.21 21.41
N LEU A 41 -7.71 -16.95 20.12
CA LEU A 41 -6.84 -15.93 19.52
C LEU A 41 -7.72 -14.75 19.13
N PRO A 42 -7.59 -13.59 19.80
CA PRO A 42 -8.39 -12.41 19.47
C PRO A 42 -7.99 -11.84 18.11
N SER A 43 -8.91 -11.10 17.50
CA SER A 43 -8.58 -10.30 16.33
C SER A 43 -7.49 -9.28 16.65
N LYS A 44 -6.53 -9.11 15.73
CA LYS A 44 -5.42 -8.19 15.92
C LYS A 44 -5.07 -7.52 14.60
N VAL A 45 -4.99 -6.19 14.59
CA VAL A 45 -4.44 -5.42 13.47
C VAL A 45 -2.95 -5.70 13.36
N LEU A 46 -2.51 -6.05 12.15
CA LEU A 46 -1.10 -6.33 11.85
C LEU A 46 -0.36 -5.03 11.56
N LYS A 47 0.85 -4.90 12.10
CA LYS A 47 1.74 -3.79 11.78
C LYS A 47 2.45 -4.09 10.46
N PRO A 48 2.25 -3.27 9.40
CA PRO A 48 2.97 -3.49 8.15
C PRO A 48 4.44 -3.11 8.28
N ALA A 49 5.29 -3.81 7.55
CA ALA A 49 6.71 -3.50 7.40
C ALA A 49 6.99 -2.91 6.01
N LEU A 50 7.96 -2.00 5.91
CA LEU A 50 8.40 -1.45 4.64
C LEU A 50 9.38 -2.44 3.97
N GLY A 51 8.98 -2.97 2.81
CA GLY A 51 9.82 -3.84 2.00
C GLY A 51 10.91 -3.08 1.23
N LYS A 52 11.94 -3.79 0.78
CA LYS A 52 13.07 -3.21 0.01
C LYS A 52 12.62 -2.49 -1.27
N SER A 53 11.52 -2.90 -1.87
CA SER A 53 10.93 -2.27 -3.06
C SER A 53 10.07 -1.03 -2.76
N GLY A 54 9.96 -0.63 -1.49
CA GLY A 54 9.18 0.52 -1.03
C GLY A 54 7.69 0.24 -0.81
N TYR A 55 7.23 -1.01 -0.97
CA TYR A 55 5.85 -1.42 -0.68
C TYR A 55 5.68 -1.84 0.77
N LEU A 56 4.49 -1.64 1.32
CA LEU A 56 4.12 -2.18 2.63
C LEU A 56 3.76 -3.66 2.53
N LEU A 57 4.31 -4.45 3.46
CA LEU A 57 4.14 -5.90 3.57
C LEU A 57 3.56 -6.25 4.94
N VAL A 58 2.74 -7.29 4.98
CA VAL A 58 2.34 -7.97 6.22
C VAL A 58 2.76 -9.43 6.15
N THR A 59 3.12 -10.02 7.27
CA THR A 59 3.46 -11.44 7.37
C THR A 59 2.26 -12.21 7.92
N PHE A 60 1.76 -13.14 7.14
CA PHE A 60 0.75 -14.11 7.54
C PHE A 60 1.43 -15.37 8.13
N SER A 61 0.80 -15.94 9.13
CA SER A 61 1.22 -17.22 9.73
C SER A 61 0.02 -18.15 9.80
N VAL A 62 0.04 -19.22 9.00
CA VAL A 62 -0.99 -20.25 8.94
C VAL A 62 -0.27 -21.61 8.95
N ASP A 63 -0.71 -22.52 9.80
CA ASP A 63 -0.17 -23.89 9.92
C ASP A 63 1.37 -23.92 10.00
N ASN A 64 1.93 -23.08 10.88
CA ASN A 64 3.37 -22.90 11.08
C ASN A 64 4.16 -22.43 9.85
N THR A 65 3.46 -22.05 8.77
CA THR A 65 4.08 -21.49 7.57
C THR A 65 3.90 -19.97 7.57
N GLN A 66 4.99 -19.26 7.33
CA GLN A 66 4.96 -17.80 7.19
C GLN A 66 5.03 -17.38 5.72
N SER A 67 4.20 -16.43 5.34
CA SER A 67 4.21 -15.83 4.01
C SER A 67 4.06 -14.32 4.09
N SER A 68 4.88 -13.60 3.32
CA SER A 68 4.79 -12.13 3.23
C SER A 68 3.85 -11.72 2.09
N GLN A 69 2.90 -10.84 2.40
CA GLN A 69 1.89 -10.38 1.47
C GLN A 69 2.00 -8.85 1.28
N ASN A 70 1.94 -8.40 0.03
CA ASN A 70 1.88 -6.97 -0.26
C ASN A 70 0.49 -6.41 0.06
N VAL A 71 0.41 -5.36 0.88
CA VAL A 71 -0.87 -4.79 1.32
C VAL A 71 -1.72 -4.30 0.14
N HIS A 72 -1.14 -3.54 -0.81
CA HIS A 72 -1.86 -3.07 -2.00
C HIS A 72 -2.48 -4.21 -2.82
N ARG A 73 -1.81 -5.36 -2.90
CA ARG A 73 -2.36 -6.53 -3.63
C ARG A 73 -3.50 -7.20 -2.86
N LEU A 74 -3.45 -7.22 -1.52
CA LEU A 74 -4.55 -7.71 -0.70
C LEU A 74 -5.79 -6.84 -0.89
N VAL A 75 -5.64 -5.51 -0.81
CA VAL A 75 -6.74 -4.56 -1.06
C VAL A 75 -7.31 -4.73 -2.46
N ALA A 76 -6.45 -4.74 -3.49
CA ALA A 76 -6.91 -4.85 -4.87
C ALA A 76 -7.67 -6.17 -5.11
N ARG A 77 -7.20 -7.30 -4.58
CA ARG A 77 -7.87 -8.60 -4.73
C ARG A 77 -9.21 -8.67 -3.98
N ALA A 78 -9.33 -7.98 -2.86
CA ALA A 78 -10.55 -8.02 -2.05
C ALA A 78 -11.65 -7.06 -2.54
N PHE A 79 -11.28 -5.96 -3.19
CA PHE A 79 -12.22 -4.87 -3.47
C PHE A 79 -12.34 -4.47 -4.95
N ILE A 80 -11.37 -4.81 -5.82
CA ILE A 80 -11.37 -4.36 -7.22
C ILE A 80 -11.52 -5.56 -8.14
N SER A 81 -12.60 -5.59 -8.93
CA SER A 81 -12.77 -6.61 -9.98
C SER A 81 -11.61 -6.55 -10.99
N ASN A 82 -11.14 -7.71 -11.42
CA ASN A 82 -10.06 -7.85 -12.39
C ASN A 82 -10.45 -8.81 -13.52
N GLU A 83 -11.55 -8.55 -14.19
CA GLU A 83 -12.09 -9.38 -15.28
C GLU A 83 -11.11 -9.52 -16.46
N SER A 84 -10.29 -8.49 -16.70
CA SER A 84 -9.25 -8.50 -17.71
C SER A 84 -7.95 -9.20 -17.32
N ASN A 85 -7.89 -9.80 -16.12
CA ASN A 85 -6.72 -10.48 -15.57
C ASN A 85 -5.41 -9.66 -15.66
N LYS A 86 -5.49 -8.35 -15.41
CA LYS A 86 -4.33 -7.46 -15.41
C LYS A 86 -3.35 -7.87 -14.30
N PRO A 87 -2.04 -7.97 -14.58
CA PRO A 87 -1.08 -8.61 -13.66
C PRO A 87 -0.57 -7.69 -12.55
N GLN A 88 -0.70 -6.38 -12.67
CA GLN A 88 -0.10 -5.41 -11.76
C GLN A 88 -1.14 -4.53 -11.09
N VAL A 89 -0.80 -4.07 -9.88
CA VAL A 89 -1.56 -3.04 -9.16
C VAL A 89 -0.73 -1.76 -9.14
N ASN A 90 -1.32 -0.67 -9.61
CA ASN A 90 -0.74 0.67 -9.62
C ASN A 90 -1.27 1.51 -8.46
N HIS A 91 -0.43 2.41 -7.95
CA HIS A 91 -0.81 3.49 -7.03
C HIS A 91 -0.99 4.76 -7.86
N LYS A 92 -2.22 5.24 -7.98
CA LYS A 92 -2.58 6.41 -8.81
C LYS A 92 -1.79 7.67 -8.47
N ASP A 93 -1.50 7.87 -7.18
CA ASP A 93 -0.69 9.00 -6.67
C ASP A 93 0.82 8.78 -6.74
N GLY A 94 1.29 7.59 -7.16
CA GLY A 94 2.69 7.18 -7.18
C GLY A 94 3.28 6.85 -5.79
N ASN A 95 2.51 6.98 -4.70
CA ASN A 95 2.95 6.66 -3.35
C ASN A 95 2.69 5.20 -3.00
N LYS A 96 3.72 4.37 -3.00
CA LYS A 96 3.66 2.93 -2.72
C LYS A 96 3.17 2.56 -1.30
N GLN A 97 3.06 3.53 -0.41
CA GLN A 97 2.59 3.33 0.96
C GLN A 97 1.12 3.71 1.14
N ASN A 98 0.51 4.42 0.18
CA ASN A 98 -0.90 4.76 0.20
C ASN A 98 -1.74 3.63 -0.39
N ASN A 99 -2.12 2.67 0.45
CA ASN A 99 -2.85 1.46 0.05
C ASN A 99 -4.37 1.58 0.18
N CYS A 100 -4.92 2.81 0.27
CA CYS A 100 -6.36 3.02 0.23
C CYS A 100 -6.95 2.57 -1.11
N LEU A 101 -8.13 1.95 -1.07
CA LEU A 101 -8.85 1.43 -2.24
C LEU A 101 -8.93 2.44 -3.40
N ASP A 102 -9.30 3.68 -3.10
CA ASP A 102 -9.48 4.74 -4.10
C ASP A 102 -8.19 5.08 -4.86
N ASN A 103 -7.04 4.78 -4.27
CA ASN A 103 -5.71 5.01 -4.85
C ASN A 103 -5.19 3.84 -5.68
N LEU A 104 -5.88 2.70 -5.70
CA LEU A 104 -5.39 1.48 -6.36
C LEU A 104 -6.18 1.17 -7.63
N GLU A 105 -5.51 0.55 -8.59
CA GLU A 105 -6.11 0.06 -9.82
C GLU A 105 -5.32 -1.12 -10.39
N TRP A 106 -6.02 -2.03 -11.09
CA TRP A 106 -5.37 -3.08 -11.85
C TRP A 106 -4.89 -2.54 -13.20
N VAL A 107 -3.64 -2.83 -13.56
CA VAL A 107 -3.00 -2.34 -14.80
C VAL A 107 -2.19 -3.43 -15.49
N THR A 108 -1.99 -3.25 -16.79
CA THR A 108 -0.96 -3.96 -17.55
C THR A 108 0.43 -3.37 -17.28
N ALA A 109 1.49 -4.09 -17.64
CA ALA A 109 2.85 -3.58 -17.52
C ALA A 109 3.08 -2.29 -18.34
N SER A 110 2.46 -2.20 -19.54
CA SER A 110 2.55 -1.01 -20.40
C SER A 110 1.87 0.22 -19.77
N GLU A 111 0.65 0.04 -19.23
CA GLU A 111 -0.09 1.12 -18.55
C GLU A 111 0.70 1.62 -17.34
N ASN A 112 1.24 0.70 -16.52
CA ASN A 112 2.02 1.05 -15.34
C ASN A 112 3.31 1.82 -15.70
N MET A 113 3.99 1.42 -16.77
CA MET A 113 5.18 2.11 -17.27
C MET A 113 4.85 3.54 -17.75
N LYS A 114 3.77 3.72 -18.51
CA LYS A 114 3.32 5.05 -18.94
C LYS A 114 3.00 5.96 -17.76
N HIS A 115 2.33 5.43 -16.74
CA HIS A 115 2.04 6.17 -15.51
C HIS A 115 3.33 6.59 -14.79
N ALA A 116 4.30 5.69 -14.63
CA ALA A 116 5.58 5.97 -13.99
C ALA A 116 6.36 7.08 -14.72
N TYR A 117 6.40 7.05 -16.06
CA TYR A 117 7.02 8.11 -16.87
C TYR A 117 6.30 9.45 -16.71
N GLY A 118 4.97 9.46 -16.66
CA GLY A 118 4.16 10.66 -16.40
C GLY A 118 4.53 11.29 -15.05
N GLN A 119 4.60 10.49 -13.99
CA GLN A 119 4.97 10.93 -12.65
C GLN A 119 6.42 11.45 -12.58
N LEU A 120 7.37 10.81 -13.25
CA LEU A 120 8.75 11.28 -13.32
C LEU A 120 8.84 12.66 -13.97
N ASN A 121 8.12 12.88 -15.08
CA ASN A 121 8.08 14.18 -15.75
C ASN A 121 7.47 15.27 -14.86
N VAL A 122 6.33 15.02 -14.24
CA VAL A 122 5.70 15.96 -13.29
C VAL A 122 6.66 16.33 -12.15
N ASN A 123 7.35 15.36 -11.58
CA ASN A 123 8.32 15.60 -10.51
C ASN A 123 9.54 16.41 -11.00
N HIS A 124 10.01 16.16 -12.21
CA HIS A 124 11.08 16.93 -12.83
C HIS A 124 10.68 18.40 -13.02
N TYR A 125 9.49 18.66 -13.58
CA TYR A 125 8.96 20.03 -13.73
C TYR A 125 8.79 20.73 -12.38
N LYS A 126 8.20 20.07 -11.38
CA LYS A 126 8.04 20.63 -10.02
C LYS A 126 9.37 21.04 -9.39
N ARG A 127 10.41 20.18 -9.49
CA ARG A 127 11.75 20.47 -8.98
C ARG A 127 12.38 21.66 -9.69
N LYS A 128 12.26 21.74 -11.04
CA LYS A 128 12.77 22.82 -11.85
C LYS A 128 12.11 24.16 -11.50
N THR A 129 10.78 24.18 -11.35
CA THR A 129 10.03 25.38 -10.97
C THR A 129 10.42 25.86 -9.57
N ALA A 130 10.54 24.97 -8.59
CA ALA A 130 10.96 25.33 -7.23
C ALA A 130 12.37 25.91 -7.20
N LEU A 131 13.31 25.38 -8.01
CA LEU A 131 14.66 25.90 -8.13
C LEU A 131 14.66 27.31 -8.75
N ILE A 132 13.90 27.53 -9.83
CA ILE A 132 13.77 28.84 -10.47
C ILE A 132 13.23 29.86 -9.46
N GLN A 133 12.18 29.51 -8.71
CA GLN A 133 11.61 30.40 -7.69
C GLN A 133 12.64 30.77 -6.62
N SER A 134 13.37 29.79 -6.09
CA SER A 134 14.42 30.01 -5.10
C SER A 134 15.54 30.95 -5.61
N LEU A 135 15.94 30.80 -6.88
CA LEU A 135 16.93 31.66 -7.50
C LEU A 135 16.41 33.09 -7.68
N THR A 136 15.15 33.25 -8.11
CA THR A 136 14.51 34.56 -8.26
C THR A 136 14.43 35.29 -6.92
N ASP A 137 14.00 34.62 -5.86
CA ASP A 137 13.88 35.19 -4.51
C ASP A 137 15.27 35.69 -4.00
N ARG A 138 16.33 34.89 -4.26
CA ARG A 138 17.70 35.29 -3.90
C ARG A 138 18.20 36.51 -4.69
N LEU A 139 17.88 36.58 -5.98
CA LEU A 139 18.23 37.74 -6.82
C LEU A 139 17.56 39.00 -6.30
N THR A 140 16.24 38.96 -6.04
CA THR A 140 15.46 40.06 -5.51
C THR A 140 16.02 40.53 -4.15
N ALA A 141 16.41 39.60 -3.29
CA ALA A 141 17.02 39.94 -2.00
C ALA A 141 18.37 40.70 -2.16
N LEU A 142 19.20 40.28 -3.14
CA LEU A 142 20.47 40.94 -3.43
C LEU A 142 20.27 42.36 -4.02
N GLU A 143 19.31 42.53 -4.92
CA GLU A 143 18.97 43.86 -5.49
C GLU A 143 18.42 44.82 -4.43
N GLY A 144 17.67 44.32 -3.45
CA GLY A 144 17.20 45.11 -2.31
C GLY A 144 18.28 45.51 -1.31
N ALA A 145 19.40 44.77 -1.25
CA ALA A 145 20.52 45.03 -0.34
C ALA A 145 21.56 46.05 -0.89
N VAL A 146 21.44 46.42 -2.15
CA VAL A 146 22.33 47.39 -2.83
C VAL A 146 21.80 48.83 -2.79
N LYS A 147 20.67 49.07 -2.13
CA LYS A 147 20.14 50.41 -1.83
C LYS A 147 20.55 50.79 -0.41
#